data_3b8c08688e606fa5bd046ea8951549dd
#
_entry.id   3b8c08688e606fa5bd046ea8951549dd
#
_cell.length_a   1.000
_cell.length_b   1.000
_cell.length_c   1.000
_cell.angle_alpha   90.00
_cell.angle_beta   90.00
_cell.angle_gamma   90.00
#
_symmetry.space_group_name_H-M   'P 1'
#
loop_
_entity.id
_entity.type
_entity.pdbx_description
1 polymer ?
#
loop_
_entity_poly.entity_id
_entity_poly.type
_entity_poly.pdbx_seq_one_letter_code
_entity_poly.pdbx_strand_id
1 'polypeptide(L)'
;RSATKNWDWVANSMELAEQGMTYDLGCDEILIGRHASADIRLPDLSVSRYHAMLTVSNGRWTITDIGSKSGVFVNGNLVHEAVLHENDIIKLGNRRLVFRKRRDERVR
;
A
#
# COMPACT_ATOMS: atom_id res chain seq x y z
N ARG A 1 -24.76 8.80 7.73
CA ARG A 1 -24.40 7.86 7.17
C ARG A 1 -23.54 8.25 6.14
N SER A 2 -23.72 9.20 5.62
CA SER A 2 -22.97 9.60 4.50
C SER A 2 -21.50 9.79 4.81
N ALA A 3 -21.14 10.24 5.99
CA ALA A 3 -19.73 10.41 6.31
C ALA A 3 -19.00 9.08 6.25
N THR A 4 -19.62 8.05 6.77
CA THR A 4 -19.03 6.72 6.72
C THR A 4 -18.87 6.26 5.28
N LYS A 5 -19.86 6.52 4.46
CA LYS A 5 -19.78 6.14 3.08
C LYS A 5 -18.70 6.91 2.35
N ASN A 6 -18.52 8.16 2.69
CA ASN A 6 -17.47 8.95 2.07
C ASN A 6 -16.10 8.38 2.40
N TRP A 7 -15.92 7.96 3.64
CA TRP A 7 -14.66 7.36 4.04
C TRP A 7 -14.41 6.07 3.28
N ASP A 8 -15.44 5.23 3.17
CA ASP A 8 -15.30 3.97 2.46
C ASP A 8 -14.93 4.22 1.01
N TRP A 9 -15.54 5.22 0.41
CA TRP A 9 -15.27 5.53 -0.97
C TRP A 9 -13.82 5.96 -1.16
N VAL A 10 -13.35 6.83 -0.28
CA VAL A 10 -11.98 7.31 -0.35
C VAL A 10 -11.01 6.16 -0.17
N ALA A 11 -11.25 5.31 0.82
CA ALA A 11 -10.36 4.20 1.07
C ALA A 11 -10.26 3.29 -0.14
N ASN A 12 -11.39 3.03 -0.81
CA ASN A 12 -11.40 2.12 -1.93
C ASN A 12 -10.94 2.75 -3.23
N SER A 13 -10.61 4.04 -3.21
CA SER A 13 -10.20 4.72 -4.42
C SER A 13 -8.70 4.74 -4.63
N MET A 14 -7.95 4.11 -3.73
CA MET A 14 -6.50 4.12 -3.81
C MET A 14 -5.98 2.79 -4.34
N GLU A 15 -4.78 2.81 -4.84
CA GLU A 15 -4.11 1.63 -5.34
C GLU A 15 -2.62 1.79 -5.17
N LEU A 16 -1.90 0.66 -5.18
CA LEU A 16 -0.46 0.67 -5.33
C LEU A 16 -0.15 0.28 -6.77
N ALA A 17 0.77 0.98 -7.38
CA ALA A 17 1.12 0.72 -8.78
C ALA A 17 2.59 0.40 -8.89
N GLU A 18 2.90 -0.58 -9.75
CA GLU A 18 4.25 -0.98 -10.05
C GLU A 18 4.28 -1.35 -11.51
N GLN A 19 5.27 -0.96 -12.22
CA GLN A 19 5.41 -1.18 -13.66
C GLN A 19 4.37 -2.13 -14.28
N GLY A 20 3.35 -1.54 -14.88
CA GLY A 20 2.35 -2.32 -15.61
C GLY A 20 1.39 -3.12 -14.75
N MET A 21 1.43 -2.95 -13.44
CA MET A 21 0.56 -3.70 -12.55
C MET A 21 0.04 -2.79 -11.45
N THR A 22 -1.21 -3.00 -11.06
CA THR A 22 -1.80 -2.23 -9.97
C THR A 22 -2.43 -3.19 -8.97
N TYR A 23 -2.46 -2.77 -7.71
CA TYR A 23 -3.06 -3.53 -6.64
C TYR A 23 -4.09 -2.64 -5.96
N ASP A 24 -5.35 -3.03 -6.06
CA ASP A 24 -6.43 -2.25 -5.45
C ASP A 24 -6.36 -2.38 -3.94
N LEU A 25 -6.54 -1.26 -3.25
CA LEU A 25 -6.53 -1.24 -1.80
C LEU A 25 -7.98 -1.21 -1.31
N GLY A 26 -8.63 -2.35 -1.38
CA GLY A 26 -10.05 -2.44 -1.09
C GLY A 26 -10.40 -2.95 0.29
N CYS A 27 -9.40 -3.26 1.12
CA CYS A 27 -9.62 -3.77 2.46
C CYS A 27 -9.01 -2.85 3.49
N ASP A 28 -9.45 -2.98 4.75
CA ASP A 28 -8.93 -2.12 5.81
C ASP A 28 -7.51 -2.44 6.21
N GLU A 29 -7.11 -3.69 6.04
CA GLU A 29 -5.76 -4.14 6.35
C GLU A 29 -5.24 -4.94 5.18
N ILE A 30 -4.04 -4.61 4.74
CA ILE A 30 -3.45 -5.27 3.58
C ILE A 30 -2.02 -5.66 3.92
N LEU A 31 -1.75 -6.95 3.88
CA LEU A 31 -0.42 -7.48 4.14
C LEU A 31 0.37 -7.51 2.83
N ILE A 32 1.57 -6.95 2.87
CA ILE A 32 2.46 -6.97 1.71
C ILE A 32 3.66 -7.83 2.05
N GLY A 33 3.99 -8.75 1.17
CA GLY A 33 5.16 -9.58 1.39
C GLY A 33 5.33 -10.61 0.30
N ARG A 34 6.34 -11.45 0.50
CA ARG A 34 6.67 -12.49 -0.47
C ARG A 34 5.86 -13.75 -0.26
N HIS A 35 5.33 -13.94 0.93
CA HIS A 35 4.61 -15.15 1.29
C HIS A 35 3.31 -15.27 0.50
N ALA A 36 2.90 -16.50 0.24
CA ALA A 36 1.68 -16.75 -0.54
C ALA A 36 0.42 -16.21 0.13
N SER A 37 0.44 -16.03 1.44
CA SER A 37 -0.71 -15.52 2.16
C SER A 37 -0.81 -14.00 2.16
N ALA A 38 0.19 -13.31 1.59
CA ALA A 38 0.13 -11.85 1.54
C ALA A 38 -0.97 -11.40 0.60
N ASP A 39 -1.65 -10.33 0.96
CA ASP A 39 -2.68 -9.76 0.11
C ASP A 39 -2.09 -9.16 -1.15
N ILE A 40 -0.95 -8.49 -1.00
CA ILE A 40 -0.16 -8.03 -2.15
C ILE A 40 1.11 -8.85 -2.10
N ARG A 41 1.19 -9.81 -3.00
CA ARG A 41 2.32 -10.70 -3.01
C ARG A 41 3.38 -10.20 -3.97
N LEU A 42 4.56 -9.96 -3.45
CA LEU A 42 5.71 -9.53 -4.24
C LEU A 42 6.73 -10.67 -4.21
N PRO A 43 6.73 -11.53 -5.22
CA PRO A 43 7.60 -12.72 -5.22
C PRO A 43 9.03 -12.37 -5.60
N ASP A 44 9.68 -11.61 -4.75
CA ASP A 44 11.02 -11.11 -4.97
C ASP A 44 11.81 -11.41 -3.70
N LEU A 45 12.97 -12.02 -3.84
CA LEU A 45 13.76 -12.43 -2.67
C LEU A 45 14.21 -11.26 -1.83
N SER A 46 14.24 -10.05 -2.39
CA SER A 46 14.60 -8.87 -1.63
C SER A 46 13.46 -8.41 -0.71
N VAL A 47 12.26 -8.98 -0.89
CA VAL A 47 11.09 -8.65 -0.06
C VAL A 47 10.94 -9.72 1.00
N SER A 48 10.75 -9.32 2.25
CA SER A 48 10.54 -10.27 3.34
C SER A 48 9.20 -10.97 3.17
N ARG A 49 9.09 -12.17 3.74
CA ARG A 49 7.84 -12.93 3.63
C ARG A 49 6.66 -12.11 4.14
N TYR A 50 6.83 -11.44 5.27
CA TYR A 50 5.83 -10.54 5.83
C TYR A 50 6.54 -9.22 6.01
N HIS A 51 6.37 -8.31 5.05
CA HIS A 51 7.21 -7.13 4.99
C HIS A 51 6.55 -5.91 5.61
N ALA A 52 5.34 -5.63 5.22
CA ALA A 52 4.67 -4.41 5.65
C ALA A 52 3.17 -4.62 5.72
N MET A 53 2.52 -3.76 6.50
CA MET A 53 1.07 -3.78 6.62
C MET A 53 0.55 -2.40 6.26
N LEU A 54 -0.45 -2.36 5.41
CA LEU A 54 -1.18 -1.13 5.12
C LEU A 54 -2.49 -1.16 5.91
N THR A 55 -2.79 -0.06 6.57
CA THR A 55 -4.06 0.07 7.27
C THR A 55 -4.67 1.40 6.93
N VAL A 56 -6.00 1.48 6.97
CA VAL A 56 -6.69 2.71 6.68
C VAL A 56 -7.66 3.03 7.81
N SER A 57 -7.69 4.30 8.18
CA SER A 57 -8.60 4.79 9.20
C SER A 57 -9.00 6.20 8.81
N ASN A 58 -10.31 6.44 8.71
CA ASN A 58 -10.83 7.75 8.34
C ASN A 58 -10.23 8.24 7.02
N GLY A 59 -10.09 7.33 6.06
CA GLY A 59 -9.58 7.69 4.75
C GLY A 59 -8.09 7.90 4.68
N ARG A 60 -7.37 7.65 5.78
CA ARG A 60 -5.93 7.88 5.83
C ARG A 60 -5.20 6.56 5.88
N TRP A 61 -4.35 6.34 4.91
CA TRP A 61 -3.56 5.10 4.82
C TRP A 61 -2.25 5.25 5.55
N THR A 62 -1.86 4.20 6.24
CA THR A 62 -0.60 4.14 6.97
C THR A 62 0.11 2.86 6.59
N ILE A 63 1.41 2.94 6.35
CA ILE A 63 2.22 1.75 6.12
C ILE A 63 3.10 1.52 7.35
N THR A 64 3.20 0.26 7.77
CA THR A 64 3.98 -0.12 8.94
C THR A 64 4.90 -1.27 8.57
N ASP A 65 6.16 -1.16 8.94
CA ASP A 65 7.14 -2.25 8.79
C ASP A 65 6.85 -3.28 9.88
N ILE A 66 6.63 -4.53 9.49
CA ILE A 66 6.30 -5.57 10.46
C ILE A 66 7.45 -6.56 10.62
N GLY A 67 8.67 -6.03 10.66
CA GLY A 67 9.84 -6.86 10.92
C GLY A 67 10.59 -7.27 9.67
N SER A 68 10.59 -6.42 8.67
CA SER A 68 11.27 -6.75 7.42
C SER A 68 12.79 -6.69 7.58
N LYS A 69 13.49 -7.36 6.70
CA LYS A 69 14.93 -7.33 6.67
C LYS A 69 15.49 -6.05 6.07
N SER A 70 14.90 -5.63 4.95
CA SER A 70 15.44 -4.49 4.21
C SER A 70 14.76 -3.18 4.56
N GLY A 71 13.69 -3.22 5.34
CA GLY A 71 13.03 -2.00 5.75
C GLY A 71 11.97 -1.52 4.77
N VAL A 72 11.28 -0.48 5.18
CA VAL A 72 10.27 0.19 4.37
C VAL A 72 10.75 1.61 4.15
N PHE A 73 10.80 2.03 2.90
CA PHE A 73 11.22 3.39 2.56
C PHE A 73 10.06 4.12 1.91
N VAL A 74 9.80 5.33 2.36
CA VAL A 74 8.79 6.19 1.75
C VAL A 74 9.50 7.43 1.25
N ASN A 75 9.48 7.62 -0.07
CA ASN A 75 10.17 8.72 -0.73
C ASN A 75 11.64 8.78 -0.33
N GLY A 76 12.26 7.60 -0.22
CA GLY A 76 13.67 7.51 0.08
C GLY A 76 14.01 7.54 1.56
N ASN A 77 13.04 7.69 2.44
CA ASN A 77 13.28 7.76 3.89
C ASN A 77 12.88 6.44 4.54
N LEU A 78 13.77 5.89 5.33
CA LEU A 78 13.50 4.68 6.09
C LEU A 78 12.49 5.01 7.18
N VAL A 79 11.40 4.27 7.23
CA VAL A 79 10.37 4.52 8.23
C VAL A 79 9.96 3.22 8.90
N HIS A 80 9.57 3.31 10.15
CA HIS A 80 8.91 2.20 10.81
C HIS A 80 7.41 2.26 10.50
N GLU A 81 6.88 3.46 10.46
CA GLU A 81 5.47 3.68 10.20
C GLU A 81 5.33 5.07 9.58
N ALA A 82 4.47 5.20 8.59
CA ALA A 82 4.28 6.48 7.92
C ALA A 82 2.87 6.57 7.34
N VAL A 83 2.30 7.75 7.43
CA VAL A 83 1.06 8.05 6.74
C VAL A 83 1.39 8.31 5.28
N LEU A 84 0.63 7.71 4.41
CA LEU A 84 0.87 7.82 2.97
C LEU A 84 0.05 8.95 2.36
N HIS A 85 0.68 9.64 1.42
CA HIS A 85 0.04 10.70 0.66
C HIS A 85 0.09 10.32 -0.81
N GLU A 86 -0.83 10.87 -1.56
CA GLU A 86 -0.92 10.56 -2.98
C GLU A 86 0.42 10.79 -3.66
N ASN A 87 0.82 9.81 -4.47
CA ASN A 87 2.06 9.83 -5.24
C ASN A 87 3.32 9.52 -4.42
N ASP A 88 3.16 9.09 -3.17
CA ASP A 88 4.31 8.63 -2.41
C ASP A 88 4.88 7.38 -3.06
N ILE A 89 6.20 7.29 -3.06
CA ILE A 89 6.91 6.13 -3.59
C ILE A 89 7.35 5.28 -2.43
N ILE A 90 6.90 4.02 -2.42
CA ILE A 90 7.21 3.07 -1.36
C ILE A 90 8.20 2.06 -1.91
N LYS A 91 9.29 1.87 -1.18
CA LYS A 91 10.30 0.89 -1.59
C LYS A 91 10.36 -0.22 -0.55
N LEU A 92 10.24 -1.46 -1.02
CA LEU A 92 10.30 -2.66 -0.20
C LEU A 92 11.30 -3.58 -0.89
N GLY A 93 12.48 -3.73 -0.30
CA GLY A 93 13.54 -4.46 -0.99
C GLY A 93 13.89 -3.71 -2.28
N ASN A 94 13.86 -4.42 -3.39
CA ASN A 94 14.14 -3.83 -4.69
C ASN A 94 12.89 -3.39 -5.43
N ARG A 95 11.73 -3.49 -4.79
CA ARG A 95 10.48 -3.19 -5.45
C ARG A 95 10.02 -1.79 -5.07
N ARG A 96 9.54 -1.05 -6.05
CA ARG A 96 9.04 0.30 -5.83
C ARG A 96 7.60 0.37 -6.28
N LEU A 97 6.75 0.85 -5.39
CA LEU A 97 5.33 0.99 -5.69
C LEU A 97 4.93 2.43 -5.44
N VAL A 98 3.97 2.90 -6.21
CA VAL A 98 3.46 4.26 -6.07
C VAL A 98 2.06 4.19 -5.49
N PHE A 99 1.84 4.94 -4.42
CA PHE A 99 0.53 5.05 -3.79
C PHE A 99 -0.22 6.18 -4.48
N ARG A 100 -1.35 5.85 -5.12
CA ARG A 100 -2.04 6.84 -5.93
C ARG A 100 -3.51 6.54 -6.01
N LYS A 101 -4.28 7.50 -6.49
CA LYS A 101 -5.69 7.30 -6.71
C LYS A 101 -5.89 6.28 -7.82
N ARG A 102 -6.84 5.39 -7.59
CA ARG A 102 -7.16 4.38 -8.57
C ARG A 102 -7.84 5.04 -9.76
N ARG A 103 -7.47 4.61 -10.94
CA ARG A 103 -8.12 5.09 -12.14
C ARG A 103 -9.47 4.43 -12.26
N ASP A 104 -10.46 5.23 -12.56
CA ASP A 104 -11.79 4.71 -12.75
C ASP A 104 -12.32 5.27 -14.05
N GLU A 105 -12.31 4.41 -15.06
CA GLU A 105 -12.67 4.87 -16.38
C GLU A 105 -14.12 5.05 -16.58
N ARG A 106 -14.93 4.59 -15.66
CA ARG A 106 -16.35 4.82 -15.77
C ARG A 106 -16.70 6.24 -15.40
N VAL A 107 -15.82 6.86 -14.68
CA VAL A 107 -16.08 8.22 -14.24
C VAL A 107 -15.68 9.16 -15.35
N ARG A 108 -16.58 9.93 -15.71
CA ARG A 108 -16.24 10.72 -16.76
C ARG A 108 -16.84 11.88 -16.79
#